data_6d0768d73f3db94a7d7a1538c56fb793
#
_entry.id   6d0768d73f3db94a7d7a1538c56fb793
#
_cell.length_a   1.000
_cell.length_b   1.000
_cell.length_c   1.000
_cell.angle_alpha   90.00
_cell.angle_beta   90.00
_cell.angle_gamma   90.00
#
_symmetry.space_group_name_H-M   'P 1'
#
loop_
_entity.id
_entity.type
_entity.pdbx_description
1 polymer ?
#
loop_
_entity_poly.entity_id
_entity_poly.type
_entity_poly.pdbx_seq_one_letter_code
_entity_poly.pdbx_strand_id
1 'polypeptide(L)'
;MNGIVKNSDETEKKDFLWLQIKEMPYFRGLLRAVEARVYQDIILQEPILDLGCGDGHFASIAFDRPIDVGIDPWSGPVKLAAKQGSYKRVINGLGNELPFPDEYFSSVISNSVLEHIEDLDVVIKEVARVIKPNGLFIFCVPNHLFLGNLSISTWFDRIHFTGLGNLYRKFFNKISRHHHCDSPEVWEKRLSESGFSIVRWWHYFSPKALHVLEWGHYFGLPSLISHFLFRRWILIPHKWNLFFTEALTRKIYNEEPYQKKGSYSFYITHKN
;
A
#
# COMPACT_ATOMS: atom_id res chain seq x y z
N MET A 1 25.82 5.87 -0.94
CA MET A 1 24.46 5.62 -1.46
C MET A 1 24.19 4.17 -1.91
N ASN A 2 25.12 3.22 -1.76
CA ASN A 2 25.04 1.84 -2.29
C ASN A 2 24.48 0.78 -1.32
N GLY A 3 23.88 1.15 -0.20
CA GLY A 3 23.48 0.18 0.83
C GLY A 3 21.96 -0.04 1.01
N ILE A 4 21.12 0.61 0.23
CA ILE A 4 19.66 0.56 0.43
C ILE A 4 18.96 -0.46 -0.48
N VAL A 5 19.61 -0.87 -1.58
CA VAL A 5 19.05 -1.79 -2.58
C VAL A 5 19.85 -3.08 -2.64
N LYS A 6 19.16 -4.22 -2.54
CA LYS A 6 19.78 -5.55 -2.71
C LYS A 6 20.22 -5.75 -4.17
N ASN A 7 21.45 -6.23 -4.39
CA ASN A 7 21.81 -6.86 -5.65
C ASN A 7 21.07 -8.21 -5.77
N SER A 8 20.32 -8.38 -6.85
CA SER A 8 19.53 -9.57 -7.12
C SER A 8 20.44 -10.76 -7.47
N ASP A 9 20.89 -11.51 -6.47
CA ASP A 9 21.39 -12.87 -6.67
C ASP A 9 20.24 -13.86 -6.41
N GLU A 10 20.14 -14.81 -7.32
CA GLU A 10 19.23 -15.95 -7.51
C GLU A 10 18.53 -16.53 -6.26
N THR A 11 17.63 -15.79 -5.66
CA THR A 11 16.57 -16.37 -4.83
C THR A 11 15.35 -16.60 -5.72
N GLU A 12 14.76 -17.79 -5.65
CA GLU A 12 13.53 -18.14 -6.36
C GLU A 12 12.50 -17.02 -6.17
N LYS A 13 12.23 -16.26 -7.24
CA LYS A 13 11.38 -15.05 -7.15
C LYS A 13 9.97 -15.46 -6.76
N LYS A 14 9.55 -15.08 -5.57
CA LYS A 14 8.16 -15.28 -5.10
C LYS A 14 7.16 -14.76 -6.12
N ASP A 15 6.17 -15.56 -6.45
CA ASP A 15 5.02 -15.10 -7.25
C ASP A 15 4.03 -14.34 -6.38
N PHE A 16 4.35 -13.07 -6.09
CA PHE A 16 3.50 -12.21 -5.25
C PHE A 16 2.08 -12.06 -5.80
N LEU A 17 1.91 -12.04 -7.12
CA LEU A 17 0.57 -11.94 -7.70
C LEU A 17 -0.27 -13.14 -7.30
N TRP A 18 0.24 -14.35 -7.52
CA TRP A 18 -0.49 -15.58 -7.17
C TRP A 18 -0.76 -15.64 -5.66
N LEU A 19 0.22 -15.33 -4.83
CA LEU A 19 0.09 -15.34 -3.38
C LEU A 19 -1.01 -14.39 -2.89
N GLN A 20 -1.18 -13.24 -3.54
CA GLN A 20 -2.20 -12.27 -3.18
C GLN A 20 -3.60 -12.64 -3.73
N ILE A 21 -3.72 -12.94 -5.04
CA ILE A 21 -5.05 -13.14 -5.66
C ILE A 21 -5.73 -14.45 -5.25
N LYS A 22 -4.99 -15.43 -4.73
CA LYS A 22 -5.60 -16.65 -4.18
C LYS A 22 -6.29 -16.44 -2.82
N GLU A 23 -6.01 -15.34 -2.13
CA GLU A 23 -6.49 -15.08 -0.76
C GLU A 23 -7.39 -13.85 -0.65
N MET A 24 -7.29 -12.90 -1.60
CA MET A 24 -8.08 -11.67 -1.59
C MET A 24 -8.65 -11.31 -2.96
N PRO A 25 -9.62 -10.39 -3.06
CA PRO A 25 -10.17 -9.93 -4.34
C PRO A 25 -9.05 -9.44 -5.26
N TYR A 26 -9.09 -9.86 -6.52
CA TYR A 26 -8.03 -9.70 -7.50
C TYR A 26 -7.52 -8.26 -7.66
N PHE A 27 -8.41 -7.27 -7.57
CA PHE A 27 -8.08 -5.87 -7.73
C PHE A 27 -7.22 -5.34 -6.57
N ARG A 28 -7.52 -5.78 -5.34
CA ARG A 28 -6.69 -5.48 -4.16
C ARG A 28 -5.41 -6.31 -4.19
N GLY A 29 -5.51 -7.58 -4.56
CA GLY A 29 -4.38 -8.48 -4.69
C GLY A 29 -3.35 -8.00 -5.73
N LEU A 30 -3.80 -7.43 -6.84
CA LEU A 30 -2.91 -6.84 -7.84
C LEU A 30 -2.10 -5.67 -7.27
N LEU A 31 -2.74 -4.72 -6.59
CA LEU A 31 -2.05 -3.58 -5.98
C LEU A 31 -1.01 -4.07 -4.95
N ARG A 32 -1.44 -4.93 -4.02
CA ARG A 32 -0.55 -5.48 -2.99
C ARG A 32 0.61 -6.31 -3.55
N ALA A 33 0.40 -7.01 -4.65
CA ALA A 33 1.46 -7.76 -5.32
C ALA A 33 2.51 -6.84 -5.96
N VAL A 34 2.07 -5.75 -6.60
CA VAL A 34 2.99 -4.74 -7.16
C VAL A 34 3.81 -4.08 -6.05
N GLU A 35 3.18 -3.72 -4.94
CA GLU A 35 3.84 -3.14 -3.77
C GLU A 35 4.85 -4.12 -3.14
N ALA A 36 4.45 -5.37 -2.90
CA ALA A 36 5.33 -6.40 -2.33
C ALA A 36 6.57 -6.64 -3.19
N ARG A 37 6.45 -6.59 -4.54
CA ARG A 37 7.59 -6.69 -5.45
C ARG A 37 8.61 -5.57 -5.24
N VAL A 38 8.15 -4.35 -4.99
CA VAL A 38 9.04 -3.20 -4.74
C VAL A 38 9.86 -3.38 -3.47
N TYR A 39 9.24 -3.91 -2.41
CA TYR A 39 9.94 -4.13 -1.14
C TYR A 39 11.08 -5.17 -1.24
N GLN A 40 11.10 -6.03 -2.28
CA GLN A 40 12.18 -7.02 -2.43
C GLN A 40 13.54 -6.39 -2.67
N ASP A 41 13.54 -5.23 -3.29
CA ASP A 41 14.77 -4.49 -3.63
C ASP A 41 15.22 -3.54 -2.50
N ILE A 42 14.49 -3.50 -1.37
CA ILE A 42 14.76 -2.58 -0.27
C ILE A 42 15.32 -3.33 0.94
N ILE A 43 16.44 -2.83 1.48
CA ILE A 43 17.02 -3.35 2.72
C ILE A 43 16.45 -2.55 3.90
N LEU A 44 15.62 -3.20 4.71
CA LEU A 44 15.13 -2.65 5.96
C LEU A 44 16.08 -3.02 7.10
N GLN A 45 16.43 -2.03 7.92
CA GLN A 45 17.24 -2.22 9.12
C GLN A 45 16.34 -2.38 10.34
N GLU A 46 16.62 -3.39 11.16
CA GLU A 46 15.91 -3.63 12.42
C GLU A 46 16.35 -2.65 13.54
N PRO A 47 15.48 -2.29 14.47
CA PRO A 47 14.08 -2.69 14.56
C PRO A 47 13.19 -1.97 13.54
N ILE A 48 12.16 -2.67 13.04
CA ILE A 48 11.23 -2.21 12.02
C ILE A 48 9.84 -2.03 12.61
N LEU A 49 9.21 -0.88 12.31
CA LEU A 49 7.79 -0.63 12.59
C LEU A 49 6.98 -0.69 11.29
N ASP A 50 5.89 -1.42 11.29
CA ASP A 50 4.84 -1.36 10.27
C ASP A 50 3.65 -0.55 10.81
N LEU A 51 3.51 0.69 10.31
CA LEU A 51 2.46 1.62 10.68
C LEU A 51 1.22 1.40 9.81
N GLY A 52 0.14 0.93 10.43
CA GLY A 52 -1.08 0.51 9.75
C GLY A 52 -0.97 -0.95 9.25
N CYS A 53 -0.51 -1.83 10.12
CA CYS A 53 -0.22 -3.23 9.79
C CYS A 53 -1.46 -4.07 9.36
N GLY A 54 -2.66 -3.57 9.63
CA GLY A 54 -3.91 -4.26 9.32
C GLY A 54 -3.98 -5.66 9.94
N ASP A 55 -4.36 -6.64 9.13
CA ASP A 55 -4.46 -8.05 9.53
C ASP A 55 -3.16 -8.84 9.37
N GLY A 56 -2.07 -8.17 8.96
CA GLY A 56 -0.76 -8.78 8.77
C GLY A 56 -0.57 -9.55 7.46
N HIS A 57 -1.61 -9.64 6.63
CA HIS A 57 -1.56 -10.40 5.38
C HIS A 57 -0.51 -9.86 4.41
N PHE A 58 -0.39 -8.53 4.26
CA PHE A 58 0.64 -7.95 3.39
C PHE A 58 2.04 -8.33 3.87
N ALA A 59 2.32 -8.14 5.15
CA ALA A 59 3.63 -8.44 5.72
C ALA A 59 4.00 -9.92 5.60
N SER A 60 3.04 -10.84 5.78
CA SER A 60 3.27 -12.30 5.65
C SER A 60 3.71 -12.74 4.26
N ILE A 61 3.33 -11.99 3.24
CA ILE A 61 3.68 -12.27 1.84
C ILE A 61 4.93 -11.49 1.42
N ALA A 62 5.00 -10.20 1.76
CA ALA A 62 6.06 -9.31 1.31
C ALA A 62 7.41 -9.58 1.96
N PHE A 63 7.45 -10.06 3.20
CA PHE A 63 8.69 -10.25 3.96
C PHE A 63 8.94 -11.72 4.32
N ASP A 64 10.22 -12.12 4.33
CA ASP A 64 10.64 -13.48 4.67
C ASP A 64 10.85 -13.69 6.17
N ARG A 65 10.93 -12.59 6.93
CA ARG A 65 11.10 -12.60 8.39
C ARG A 65 9.99 -11.77 9.03
N PRO A 66 9.58 -12.11 10.25
CA PRO A 66 8.65 -11.28 11.01
C PRO A 66 9.21 -9.88 11.23
N ILE A 67 8.41 -8.86 10.99
CA ILE A 67 8.68 -7.46 11.34
C ILE A 67 8.67 -7.32 12.86
N ASP A 68 9.48 -6.42 13.43
CA ASP A 68 9.58 -6.30 14.88
C ASP A 68 8.26 -5.87 15.52
N VAL A 69 7.61 -4.85 14.95
CA VAL A 69 6.35 -4.32 15.47
C VAL A 69 5.38 -3.99 14.35
N GLY A 70 4.13 -4.43 14.49
CA GLY A 70 2.99 -3.93 13.73
C GLY A 70 2.08 -3.11 14.65
N ILE A 71 1.57 -1.96 14.18
CA ILE A 71 0.58 -1.16 14.90
C ILE A 71 -0.59 -0.81 13.99
N ASP A 72 -1.81 -0.94 14.51
CA ASP A 72 -3.04 -0.60 13.78
C ASP A 72 -4.14 -0.19 14.77
N PRO A 73 -4.99 0.82 14.45
CA PRO A 73 -6.07 1.27 15.33
C PRO A 73 -7.23 0.29 15.47
N TRP A 74 -7.37 -0.66 14.54
CA TRP A 74 -8.51 -1.55 14.50
C TRP A 74 -8.26 -2.88 15.22
N SER A 75 -8.91 -3.11 16.35
CA SER A 75 -8.70 -4.31 17.18
C SER A 75 -9.00 -5.63 16.46
N GLY A 76 -9.93 -5.63 15.49
CA GLY A 76 -10.24 -6.82 14.69
C GLY A 76 -9.05 -7.29 13.86
N PRO A 77 -8.52 -6.47 12.94
CA PRO A 77 -7.29 -6.75 12.18
C PRO A 77 -6.10 -7.09 13.07
N VAL A 78 -5.85 -6.32 14.12
CA VAL A 78 -4.75 -6.56 15.08
C VAL A 78 -4.78 -8.00 15.65
N LYS A 79 -5.96 -8.50 16.02
CA LYS A 79 -6.10 -9.88 16.50
C LYS A 79 -5.77 -10.93 15.45
N LEU A 80 -6.00 -10.62 14.16
CA LEU A 80 -5.63 -11.50 13.05
C LEU A 80 -4.12 -11.44 12.81
N ALA A 81 -3.54 -10.24 12.75
CA ALA A 81 -2.10 -10.03 12.60
C ALA A 81 -1.29 -10.76 13.68
N ALA A 82 -1.74 -10.70 14.94
CA ALA A 82 -1.09 -11.41 16.05
C ALA A 82 -1.08 -12.94 15.90
N LYS A 83 -2.05 -13.50 15.16
CA LYS A 83 -2.12 -14.96 14.89
C LYS A 83 -1.30 -15.37 13.66
N GLN A 84 -1.02 -14.44 12.77
CA GLN A 84 -0.39 -14.73 11.48
C GLN A 84 1.12 -14.99 11.57
N GLY A 85 1.76 -14.56 12.67
CA GLY A 85 3.20 -14.73 12.87
C GLY A 85 4.07 -13.80 12.02
N SER A 86 3.48 -12.80 11.37
CA SER A 86 4.19 -11.83 10.52
C SER A 86 4.93 -10.75 11.31
N TYR A 87 4.67 -10.67 12.62
CA TYR A 87 5.25 -9.69 13.54
C TYR A 87 5.73 -10.37 14.80
N LYS A 88 6.85 -9.87 15.37
CA LYS A 88 7.31 -10.25 16.70
C LYS A 88 6.36 -9.72 17.78
N ARG A 89 5.78 -8.52 17.55
CA ARG A 89 4.80 -7.86 18.41
C ARG A 89 3.77 -7.11 17.59
N VAL A 90 2.48 -7.20 17.96
CA VAL A 90 1.40 -6.40 17.38
C VAL A 90 0.74 -5.56 18.46
N ILE A 91 0.46 -4.29 18.15
CA ILE A 91 -0.10 -3.31 19.09
C ILE A 91 -1.38 -2.74 18.48
N ASN A 92 -2.42 -2.67 19.28
CA ASN A 92 -3.60 -1.89 18.94
C ASN A 92 -3.39 -0.45 19.43
N GLY A 93 -3.22 0.49 18.50
CA GLY A 93 -2.90 1.87 18.81
C GLY A 93 -2.98 2.79 17.59
N LEU A 94 -2.97 4.08 17.86
CA LEU A 94 -3.03 5.14 16.86
C LEU A 94 -1.61 5.56 16.44
N GLY A 95 -1.46 6.00 15.20
CA GLY A 95 -0.18 6.48 14.66
C GLY A 95 0.24 7.86 15.18
N ASN A 96 -0.68 8.63 15.75
CA ASN A 96 -0.41 9.96 16.31
C ASN A 96 0.11 9.94 17.77
N GLU A 97 0.16 8.76 18.40
CA GLU A 97 0.70 8.55 19.75
C GLU A 97 1.32 7.15 19.81
N LEU A 98 2.55 7.03 19.32
CA LEU A 98 3.24 5.75 19.25
C LEU A 98 3.84 5.39 20.62
N PRO A 99 3.53 4.21 21.19
CA PRO A 99 3.98 3.82 22.55
C PRO A 99 5.44 3.35 22.56
N PHE A 100 6.33 4.15 21.98
CA PHE A 100 7.77 3.86 21.89
C PHE A 100 8.59 5.08 22.28
N PRO A 101 9.80 4.87 22.78
CA PRO A 101 10.72 5.97 23.04
C PRO A 101 11.19 6.63 21.74
N ASP A 102 11.76 7.81 21.87
CA ASP A 102 12.40 8.52 20.77
C ASP A 102 13.52 7.65 20.18
N GLU A 103 13.73 7.76 18.89
CA GLU A 103 14.84 7.14 18.16
C GLU A 103 14.97 5.62 18.37
N TYR A 104 13.84 4.94 18.45
CA TYR A 104 13.82 3.49 18.68
C TYR A 104 13.99 2.68 17.39
N PHE A 105 13.26 3.02 16.31
CA PHE A 105 13.23 2.26 15.07
C PHE A 105 14.33 2.69 14.09
N SER A 106 14.92 1.72 13.40
CA SER A 106 15.85 1.98 12.29
C SER A 106 15.11 2.09 10.95
N SER A 107 13.94 1.46 10.83
CA SER A 107 13.06 1.58 9.66
C SER A 107 11.60 1.66 10.10
N VAL A 108 10.83 2.50 9.43
CA VAL A 108 9.36 2.54 9.54
C VAL A 108 8.79 2.35 8.13
N ILE A 109 7.83 1.45 8.00
CA ILE A 109 7.09 1.24 6.74
C ILE A 109 5.62 1.57 6.94
N SER A 110 4.96 2.03 5.87
CA SER A 110 3.51 2.26 5.87
C SER A 110 2.95 2.04 4.46
N ASN A 111 2.18 0.98 4.26
CA ASN A 111 1.79 0.54 2.94
C ASN A 111 0.31 0.80 2.65
N SER A 112 0.00 1.86 1.90
CA SER A 112 -1.37 2.31 1.57
C SER A 112 -2.23 2.51 2.83
N VAL A 113 -1.78 3.39 3.70
CA VAL A 113 -2.40 3.73 4.99
C VAL A 113 -2.51 5.23 5.19
N LEU A 114 -1.44 5.98 4.88
CA LEU A 114 -1.33 7.41 5.21
C LEU A 114 -2.43 8.25 4.53
N GLU A 115 -2.92 7.81 3.38
CA GLU A 115 -4.01 8.44 2.66
C GLU A 115 -5.35 8.41 3.41
N HIS A 116 -5.49 7.54 4.40
CA HIS A 116 -6.71 7.37 5.19
C HIS A 116 -6.68 8.15 6.52
N ILE A 117 -5.56 8.76 6.84
CA ILE A 117 -5.36 9.48 8.11
C ILE A 117 -5.71 10.95 7.93
N GLU A 118 -6.70 11.45 8.66
CA GLU A 118 -7.14 12.84 8.55
C GLU A 118 -6.05 13.82 9.04
N ASP A 119 -5.54 13.60 10.25
CA ASP A 119 -4.47 14.42 10.87
C ASP A 119 -3.08 13.85 10.56
N LEU A 120 -2.74 13.76 9.28
CA LEU A 120 -1.54 13.10 8.79
C LEU A 120 -0.24 13.75 9.30
N ASP A 121 -0.21 15.07 9.42
CA ASP A 121 1.00 15.80 9.83
C ASP A 121 1.43 15.46 11.27
N VAL A 122 0.48 15.18 12.16
CA VAL A 122 0.75 14.73 13.54
C VAL A 122 1.38 13.34 13.51
N VAL A 123 0.86 12.45 12.66
CA VAL A 123 1.40 11.08 12.52
C VAL A 123 2.82 11.10 11.95
N ILE A 124 3.12 11.93 10.95
CA ILE A 124 4.47 12.02 10.38
C ILE A 124 5.47 12.57 11.41
N LYS A 125 5.07 13.56 12.23
CA LYS A 125 5.91 14.06 13.33
C LYS A 125 6.18 12.97 14.38
N GLU A 126 5.19 12.15 14.67
CA GLU A 126 5.33 11.04 15.61
C GLU A 126 6.23 9.93 15.05
N VAL A 127 6.14 9.64 13.76
CA VAL A 127 7.10 8.78 13.06
C VAL A 127 8.50 9.37 13.14
N ALA A 128 8.66 10.68 12.94
CA ALA A 128 9.96 11.34 13.07
C ALA A 128 10.53 11.26 14.49
N ARG A 129 9.69 11.28 15.51
CA ARG A 129 10.12 11.12 16.90
C ARG A 129 10.69 9.74 17.17
N VAL A 130 9.98 8.69 16.75
CA VAL A 130 10.35 7.31 17.08
C VAL A 130 11.42 6.71 16.17
N ILE A 131 11.73 7.32 15.02
CA ILE A 131 12.75 6.83 14.10
C ILE A 131 14.12 7.44 14.43
N LYS A 132 15.17 6.64 14.32
CA LYS A 132 16.56 7.06 14.55
C LYS A 132 17.03 8.07 13.51
N PRO A 133 18.00 8.92 13.82
CA PRO A 133 18.73 9.71 12.82
C PRO A 133 19.27 8.78 11.71
N ASN A 134 19.13 9.18 10.46
CA ASN A 134 19.40 8.40 9.26
C ASN A 134 18.54 7.12 9.10
N GLY A 135 17.56 6.88 9.96
CA GLY A 135 16.59 5.79 9.82
C GLY A 135 15.66 6.02 8.62
N LEU A 136 15.15 4.93 8.03
CA LEU A 136 14.34 4.99 6.82
C LEU A 136 12.85 5.05 7.15
N PHE A 137 12.14 5.99 6.55
CA PHE A 137 10.69 5.97 6.47
C PHE A 137 10.26 5.71 5.03
N ILE A 138 9.54 4.60 4.81
CA ILE A 138 9.18 4.10 3.49
C ILE A 138 7.68 3.92 3.44
N PHE A 139 7.04 4.52 2.43
CA PHE A 139 5.59 4.44 2.31
C PHE A 139 5.13 4.53 0.86
N CYS A 140 3.90 4.09 0.62
CA CYS A 140 3.23 4.24 -0.65
C CYS A 140 1.79 4.70 -0.45
N VAL A 141 1.34 5.55 -1.38
CA VAL A 141 0.03 6.24 -1.30
C VAL A 141 -0.52 6.51 -2.70
N PRO A 142 -1.84 6.65 -2.88
CA PRO A 142 -2.41 7.23 -4.08
C PRO A 142 -1.95 8.68 -4.23
N ASN A 143 -1.76 9.14 -5.45
CA ASN A 143 -1.27 10.47 -5.73
C ASN A 143 -2.32 11.36 -6.43
N HIS A 144 -1.93 12.59 -6.76
CA HIS A 144 -2.79 13.60 -7.40
C HIS A 144 -3.35 13.16 -8.77
N LEU A 145 -2.76 12.14 -9.42
CA LEU A 145 -3.25 11.59 -10.69
C LEU A 145 -4.34 10.54 -10.49
N PHE A 146 -4.54 10.03 -9.26
CA PHE A 146 -5.45 8.93 -8.95
C PHE A 146 -6.86 9.18 -9.48
N LEU A 147 -7.50 10.28 -9.08
CA LEU A 147 -8.86 10.60 -9.48
C LEU A 147 -8.97 10.94 -10.97
N GLY A 148 -7.93 11.57 -11.54
CA GLY A 148 -7.87 11.90 -12.98
C GLY A 148 -7.72 10.68 -13.87
N ASN A 149 -7.14 9.60 -13.37
CA ASN A 149 -6.93 8.36 -14.11
C ASN A 149 -8.11 7.37 -14.02
N LEU A 150 -9.19 7.68 -13.30
CA LEU A 150 -10.38 6.81 -13.23
C LEU A 150 -11.05 6.71 -14.61
N SER A 151 -11.33 5.48 -15.06
CA SER A 151 -11.83 5.20 -16.41
C SER A 151 -13.22 5.77 -16.65
N ILE A 152 -14.13 5.61 -15.69
CA ILE A 152 -15.51 6.06 -15.79
C ILE A 152 -15.59 7.59 -15.85
N SER A 153 -14.85 8.29 -14.97
CA SER A 153 -14.83 9.76 -15.01
C SER A 153 -14.20 10.29 -16.29
N THR A 154 -13.12 9.68 -16.76
CA THR A 154 -12.45 10.04 -18.02
C THR A 154 -13.36 9.79 -19.23
N TRP A 155 -14.18 8.75 -19.20
CA TRP A 155 -15.17 8.51 -20.23
C TRP A 155 -16.24 9.61 -20.26
N PHE A 156 -16.79 10.02 -19.09
CA PHE A 156 -17.73 11.16 -19.02
C PHE A 156 -17.10 12.46 -19.54
N ASP A 157 -15.84 12.73 -19.22
CA ASP A 157 -15.14 13.94 -19.70
C ASP A 157 -15.01 13.91 -21.25
N ARG A 158 -14.72 12.76 -21.86
CA ARG A 158 -14.59 12.60 -23.31
C ARG A 158 -15.90 12.87 -24.06
N ILE A 159 -17.03 12.59 -23.45
CA ILE A 159 -18.36 12.88 -24.04
C ILE A 159 -18.94 14.21 -23.55
N HIS A 160 -18.07 15.09 -22.99
CA HIS A 160 -18.40 16.43 -22.50
C HIS A 160 -19.38 16.51 -21.31
N PHE A 161 -19.60 15.40 -20.59
CA PHE A 161 -20.37 15.35 -19.33
C PHE A 161 -19.47 15.48 -18.10
N THR A 162 -18.64 16.54 -18.06
CA THR A 162 -17.66 16.77 -16.99
C THR A 162 -18.26 16.84 -15.59
N GLY A 163 -19.51 17.34 -15.48
CA GLY A 163 -20.26 17.36 -14.21
C GLY A 163 -20.45 15.96 -13.62
N LEU A 164 -20.82 14.97 -14.46
CA LEU A 164 -20.95 13.57 -14.05
C LEU A 164 -19.59 12.95 -13.74
N GLY A 165 -18.56 13.27 -14.53
CA GLY A 165 -17.19 12.85 -14.25
C GLY A 165 -16.71 13.30 -12.86
N ASN A 166 -16.97 14.56 -12.51
CA ASN A 166 -16.61 15.11 -11.18
C ASN A 166 -17.44 14.49 -10.05
N LEU A 167 -18.73 14.24 -10.27
CA LEU A 167 -19.56 13.53 -9.29
C LEU A 167 -19.04 12.12 -9.03
N TYR A 168 -18.65 11.41 -10.08
CA TYR A 168 -18.06 10.08 -9.97
C TYR A 168 -16.72 10.09 -9.22
N ARG A 169 -15.82 11.05 -9.50
CA ARG A 169 -14.55 11.22 -8.75
C ARG A 169 -14.80 11.41 -7.26
N LYS A 170 -15.75 12.29 -6.88
CA LYS A 170 -16.14 12.49 -5.48
C LYS A 170 -16.68 11.22 -4.84
N PHE A 171 -17.55 10.51 -5.56
CA PHE A 171 -18.10 9.24 -5.10
C PHE A 171 -17.00 8.20 -4.87
N PHE A 172 -16.11 8.01 -5.87
CA PHE A 172 -15.03 7.02 -5.78
C PHE A 172 -14.03 7.36 -4.67
N ASN A 173 -13.68 8.62 -4.52
CA ASN A 173 -12.83 9.08 -3.42
C ASN A 173 -13.45 8.79 -2.04
N LYS A 174 -14.77 8.99 -1.91
CA LYS A 174 -15.50 8.70 -0.67
C LYS A 174 -15.50 7.20 -0.33
N ILE A 175 -15.75 6.32 -1.30
CA ILE A 175 -15.73 4.87 -1.05
C ILE A 175 -14.32 4.34 -0.81
N SER A 176 -13.31 4.95 -1.40
CA SER A 176 -11.90 4.68 -1.16
C SER A 176 -11.41 5.24 0.18
N ARG A 177 -12.17 6.14 0.81
CA ARG A 177 -11.83 6.79 2.10
C ARG A 177 -10.49 7.53 2.07
N HIS A 178 -10.14 8.14 0.93
CA HIS A 178 -8.91 8.89 0.83
C HIS A 178 -9.14 10.34 1.31
N HIS A 179 -8.35 10.76 2.28
CA HIS A 179 -8.22 12.15 2.71
C HIS A 179 -7.10 12.85 1.94
N HIS A 180 -6.05 12.09 1.59
CA HIS A 180 -4.85 12.59 0.93
C HIS A 180 -4.58 11.83 -0.37
N CYS A 181 -4.65 12.56 -1.50
CA CYS A 181 -4.14 12.15 -2.81
C CYS A 181 -3.19 13.24 -3.29
N ASP A 182 -2.11 13.46 -2.54
CA ASP A 182 -1.25 14.62 -2.64
C ASP A 182 -0.20 14.45 -3.75
N SER A 183 0.28 15.59 -4.29
CA SER A 183 1.37 15.61 -5.26
C SER A 183 2.73 15.42 -4.56
N PRO A 184 3.79 15.08 -5.33
CA PRO A 184 5.13 14.95 -4.76
C PRO A 184 5.62 16.23 -4.07
N GLU A 185 5.26 17.40 -4.56
CA GLU A 185 5.66 18.69 -3.98
C GLU A 185 5.02 18.90 -2.60
N VAL A 186 3.75 18.48 -2.44
CA VAL A 186 3.05 18.52 -1.14
C VAL A 186 3.70 17.56 -0.15
N TRP A 187 4.05 16.35 -0.61
CA TRP A 187 4.75 15.37 0.21
C TRP A 187 6.15 15.84 0.60
N GLU A 188 6.91 16.43 -0.33
CA GLU A 188 8.25 16.97 -0.05
C GLU A 188 8.19 18.04 1.05
N LYS A 189 7.24 18.98 0.95
CA LYS A 189 7.03 20.00 1.98
C LYS A 189 6.71 19.38 3.33
N ARG A 190 5.70 18.50 3.40
CA ARG A 190 5.25 17.85 4.64
C ARG A 190 6.36 17.06 5.32
N LEU A 191 7.14 16.32 4.54
CA LEU A 191 8.26 15.52 5.02
C LEU A 191 9.39 16.41 5.53
N SER A 192 9.76 17.46 4.80
CA SER A 192 10.82 18.39 5.22
C SER A 192 10.48 19.13 6.50
N GLU A 193 9.22 19.55 6.69
CA GLU A 193 8.72 20.17 7.92
C GLU A 193 8.75 19.23 9.12
N SER A 194 8.81 17.91 8.88
CA SER A 194 8.91 16.87 9.92
C SER A 194 10.32 16.30 10.08
N GLY A 195 11.33 16.88 9.41
CA GLY A 195 12.73 16.47 9.54
C GLY A 195 13.13 15.28 8.67
N PHE A 196 12.37 15.00 7.60
CA PHE A 196 12.72 13.97 6.61
C PHE A 196 13.24 14.58 5.32
N SER A 197 14.18 13.88 4.68
CA SER A 197 14.63 14.14 3.31
C SER A 197 14.25 12.97 2.40
N ILE A 198 13.75 13.28 1.20
CA ILE A 198 13.41 12.25 0.21
C ILE A 198 14.70 11.76 -0.45
N VAL A 199 14.96 10.44 -0.31
CA VAL A 199 16.07 9.75 -1.00
C VAL A 199 15.67 9.43 -2.43
N ARG A 200 14.46 8.91 -2.57
CA ARG A 200 13.92 8.49 -3.88
C ARG A 200 12.40 8.44 -3.82
N TRP A 201 11.76 8.80 -4.91
CA TRP A 201 10.33 8.58 -5.12
C TRP A 201 10.03 8.31 -6.59
N TRP A 202 8.90 7.67 -6.87
CA TRP A 202 8.41 7.44 -8.23
C TRP A 202 6.93 7.13 -8.24
N HIS A 203 6.30 7.34 -9.39
CA HIS A 203 4.94 6.87 -9.61
C HIS A 203 4.95 5.41 -10.05
N TYR A 204 3.98 4.66 -9.59
CA TYR A 204 3.73 3.28 -9.98
C TYR A 204 2.24 3.04 -10.18
N PHE A 205 1.82 1.82 -10.54
CA PHE A 205 0.45 1.43 -10.76
C PHE A 205 -0.19 2.25 -11.89
N SER A 206 -0.03 1.76 -13.14
CA SER A 206 -0.45 2.43 -14.37
C SER A 206 -1.93 2.81 -14.38
N PRO A 207 -2.38 3.72 -15.25
CA PRO A 207 -3.82 3.97 -15.42
C PRO A 207 -4.61 2.70 -15.76
N LYS A 208 -4.02 1.74 -16.50
CA LYS A 208 -4.66 0.44 -16.79
C LYS A 208 -4.82 -0.41 -15.51
N ALA A 209 -3.81 -0.41 -14.67
CA ALA A 209 -3.86 -1.07 -13.36
C ALA A 209 -4.94 -0.45 -12.46
N LEU A 210 -5.04 0.88 -12.46
CA LEU A 210 -6.11 1.58 -11.74
C LEU A 210 -7.49 1.24 -12.28
N HIS A 211 -7.66 1.10 -13.61
CA HIS A 211 -8.94 0.67 -14.18
C HIS A 211 -9.35 -0.72 -13.68
N VAL A 212 -8.39 -1.66 -13.55
CA VAL A 212 -8.68 -2.98 -12.97
C VAL A 212 -9.10 -2.86 -11.50
N LEU A 213 -8.47 -1.97 -10.74
CA LEU A 213 -8.84 -1.69 -9.35
C LEU A 213 -10.22 -1.04 -9.27
N GLU A 214 -10.50 -0.04 -10.09
CA GLU A 214 -11.77 0.68 -10.17
C GLU A 214 -12.93 -0.27 -10.46
N TRP A 215 -12.84 -1.02 -11.55
CA TRP A 215 -13.87 -2.00 -11.95
C TRP A 215 -13.97 -3.16 -10.98
N GLY A 216 -12.87 -3.51 -10.33
CA GLY A 216 -12.83 -4.53 -9.29
C GLY A 216 -13.72 -4.23 -8.10
N HIS A 217 -13.94 -2.95 -7.76
CA HIS A 217 -14.89 -2.57 -6.71
C HIS A 217 -16.32 -2.97 -7.04
N TYR A 218 -16.70 -3.00 -8.32
CA TYR A 218 -18.03 -3.39 -8.77
C TYR A 218 -18.12 -4.91 -9.01
N PHE A 219 -17.16 -5.47 -9.74
CA PHE A 219 -17.13 -6.92 -10.02
C PHE A 219 -16.64 -7.77 -8.86
N GLY A 220 -16.09 -7.18 -7.82
CA GLY A 220 -15.66 -7.86 -6.59
C GLY A 220 -16.80 -8.16 -5.60
N LEU A 221 -18.03 -7.71 -5.85
CA LEU A 221 -19.18 -7.97 -4.97
C LEU A 221 -19.39 -9.47 -4.64
N PRO A 222 -19.24 -10.43 -5.57
CA PRO A 222 -19.31 -11.85 -5.21
C PRO A 222 -18.29 -12.27 -4.15
N SER A 223 -17.07 -11.74 -4.19
CA SER A 223 -16.05 -11.99 -3.16
C SER A 223 -16.44 -11.41 -1.81
N LEU A 224 -17.11 -10.26 -1.78
CA LEU A 224 -17.63 -9.67 -0.54
C LEU A 224 -18.72 -10.54 0.08
N ILE A 225 -19.64 -11.06 -0.72
CA ILE A 225 -20.68 -12.01 -0.28
C ILE A 225 -20.03 -13.28 0.28
N SER A 226 -19.05 -13.82 -0.46
CA SER A 226 -18.27 -14.98 -0.01
C SER A 226 -17.60 -14.73 1.35
N HIS A 227 -16.97 -13.57 1.52
CA HIS A 227 -16.34 -13.20 2.78
C HIS A 227 -17.36 -13.07 3.93
N PHE A 228 -18.52 -12.48 3.66
CA PHE A 228 -19.57 -12.34 4.66
C PHE A 228 -20.10 -13.70 5.15
N LEU A 229 -20.35 -14.63 4.21
CA LEU A 229 -20.94 -15.94 4.50
C LEU A 229 -19.92 -16.96 5.05
N PHE A 230 -18.71 -16.98 4.45
CA PHE A 230 -17.73 -18.06 4.69
C PHE A 230 -16.43 -17.56 5.34
N ARG A 231 -16.32 -16.27 5.62
CA ARG A 231 -15.08 -15.65 6.12
C ARG A 231 -13.86 -15.86 5.20
N ARG A 232 -14.12 -16.09 3.92
CA ARG A 232 -13.12 -16.28 2.87
C ARG A 232 -13.45 -15.39 1.68
N TRP A 233 -12.47 -14.62 1.22
CA TRP A 233 -12.63 -13.81 0.01
C TRP A 233 -12.69 -14.66 -1.26
N ILE A 234 -11.90 -15.73 -1.30
CA ILE A 234 -11.83 -16.69 -2.41
C ILE A 234 -12.18 -18.07 -1.85
N LEU A 235 -13.26 -18.67 -2.36
CA LEU A 235 -13.74 -19.96 -1.90
C LEU A 235 -12.86 -21.10 -2.40
N ILE A 236 -12.44 -21.05 -3.64
CA ILE A 236 -11.65 -22.08 -4.30
C ILE A 236 -10.34 -21.44 -4.82
N PRO A 237 -9.27 -21.39 -3.99
CA PRO A 237 -8.00 -20.74 -4.34
C PRO A 237 -7.11 -21.64 -5.20
N HIS A 238 -7.61 -22.13 -6.32
CA HIS A 238 -6.90 -22.99 -7.28
C HIS A 238 -6.68 -22.29 -8.62
N LYS A 239 -5.56 -22.60 -9.30
CA LYS A 239 -5.17 -21.98 -10.57
C LYS A 239 -6.25 -22.14 -11.66
N TRP A 240 -6.94 -23.27 -11.74
CA TRP A 240 -7.98 -23.48 -12.71
C TRP A 240 -9.18 -22.53 -12.52
N ASN A 241 -9.56 -22.25 -11.26
CA ASN A 241 -10.67 -21.34 -10.94
C ASN A 241 -10.28 -19.87 -11.16
N LEU A 242 -9.03 -19.52 -10.90
CA LEU A 242 -8.52 -18.16 -11.00
C LEU A 242 -7.80 -17.89 -12.33
N PHE A 243 -7.86 -18.81 -13.29
CA PHE A 243 -7.13 -18.73 -14.56
C PHE A 243 -7.36 -17.39 -15.28
N PHE A 244 -8.61 -17.00 -15.49
CA PHE A 244 -8.95 -15.74 -16.18
C PHE A 244 -8.52 -14.52 -15.35
N THR A 245 -8.71 -14.59 -14.04
CA THR A 245 -8.29 -13.52 -13.12
C THR A 245 -6.79 -13.35 -13.14
N GLU A 246 -6.04 -14.46 -13.07
CA GLU A 246 -4.58 -14.43 -13.14
C GLU A 246 -4.10 -13.92 -14.51
N ALA A 247 -4.67 -14.40 -15.61
CA ALA A 247 -4.30 -13.94 -16.94
C ALA A 247 -4.52 -12.43 -17.14
N LEU A 248 -5.64 -11.90 -16.66
CA LEU A 248 -5.96 -10.48 -16.71
C LEU A 248 -4.97 -9.65 -15.90
N THR A 249 -4.69 -10.06 -14.66
CA THR A 249 -3.86 -9.29 -13.73
C THR A 249 -2.36 -9.49 -13.98
N ARG A 250 -1.94 -10.63 -14.48
CA ARG A 250 -0.53 -10.98 -14.77
C ARG A 250 0.14 -10.01 -15.74
N LYS A 251 -0.57 -9.65 -16.80
CA LYS A 251 -0.05 -8.71 -17.80
C LYS A 251 0.26 -7.34 -17.17
N ILE A 252 -0.62 -6.89 -16.28
CA ILE A 252 -0.48 -5.62 -15.58
C ILE A 252 0.59 -5.71 -14.49
N TYR A 253 0.61 -6.80 -13.73
CA TYR A 253 1.64 -7.06 -12.72
C TYR A 253 3.06 -7.04 -13.30
N ASN A 254 3.22 -7.50 -14.55
CA ASN A 254 4.51 -7.53 -15.25
C ASN A 254 4.86 -6.18 -15.91
N GLU A 255 4.03 -5.14 -15.80
CA GLU A 255 4.40 -3.81 -16.27
C GLU A 255 5.62 -3.28 -15.51
N GLU A 256 6.34 -2.34 -16.16
CA GLU A 256 7.46 -1.65 -15.53
C GLU A 256 7.04 -1.00 -14.21
N PRO A 257 7.87 -1.11 -13.15
CA PRO A 257 7.54 -0.56 -11.84
C PRO A 257 7.48 0.97 -11.83
N TYR A 258 8.13 1.64 -12.79
CA TYR A 258 8.16 3.10 -12.92
C TYR A 258 7.17 3.55 -13.99
N GLN A 259 6.17 4.30 -13.60
CA GLN A 259 5.09 4.76 -14.46
C GLN A 259 4.99 6.29 -14.46
N LYS A 260 5.32 6.97 -15.56
CA LYS A 260 5.22 8.44 -15.65
C LYS A 260 3.83 8.99 -15.26
N LYS A 261 2.77 8.24 -15.54
CA LYS A 261 1.37 8.58 -15.23
C LYS A 261 0.76 7.61 -14.22
N GLY A 262 1.58 7.03 -13.36
CA GLY A 262 1.10 6.10 -12.33
C GLY A 262 0.18 6.79 -11.33
N SER A 263 -0.78 6.06 -10.83
CA SER A 263 -1.84 6.57 -9.95
C SER A 263 -1.47 6.54 -8.47
N TYR A 264 -0.35 5.91 -8.14
CA TYR A 264 0.22 5.81 -6.82
C TYR A 264 1.68 6.27 -6.84
N SER A 265 2.18 6.69 -5.70
CA SER A 265 3.58 7.07 -5.51
C SER A 265 4.20 6.26 -4.38
N PHE A 266 5.44 5.86 -4.58
CA PHE A 266 6.27 5.20 -3.59
C PHE A 266 7.37 6.16 -3.15
N TYR A 267 7.62 6.24 -1.84
CA TYR A 267 8.60 7.13 -1.25
C TYR A 267 9.58 6.36 -0.38
N ILE A 268 10.85 6.65 -0.53
CA ILE A 268 11.93 6.25 0.37
C ILE A 268 12.53 7.54 0.93
N THR A 269 12.46 7.71 2.23
CA THR A 269 12.96 8.91 2.92
C THR A 269 13.89 8.51 4.04
N HIS A 270 14.72 9.42 4.51
CA HIS A 270 15.50 9.25 5.72
C HIS A 270 15.26 10.42 6.67
N LYS A 271 15.37 10.17 7.97
CA LYS A 271 15.38 11.22 9.00
C LYS A 271 16.73 11.94 8.98
N ASN A 272 16.69 13.27 8.99
CA ASN A 272 17.89 14.13 9.02
C ASN A 272 18.58 14.05 10.39
#